data_393576f216634f99080333cb5b6f1a05
#
_entry.id   393576f216634f99080333cb5b6f1a05
#
_cell.length_a   1.000
_cell.length_b   1.000
_cell.length_c   1.000
_cell.angle_alpha   90.00
_cell.angle_beta   90.00
_cell.angle_gamma   90.00
#
_symmetry.space_group_name_H-M   'P 1'
#
loop_
_entity.id
_entity.type
_entity.pdbx_description
1 polymer ?
#
loop_
_entity_poly.entity_id
_entity_poly.type
_entity_poly.pdbx_seq_one_letter_code
_entity_poly.pdbx_strand_id
1 'polypeptide(L)'
;MKVMVMVKATTESETGVMPSTEMFEAMGKFNEALVDAGVMLAGEGLHPSARGVRVAFDGPGRRVIDGPFAETRELVAGFWLWQVRSMDEAIEWAKRCPNPMPG
;
A
#
# COMPACT_ATOMS: atom_id res chain seq x y z
N MET A 1 -15.20 12.29 0.58
CA MET A 1 -13.87 12.61 0.05
C MET A 1 -13.10 11.34 -0.24
N LYS A 2 -12.21 11.39 -1.19
CA LYS A 2 -11.37 10.24 -1.52
C LYS A 2 -10.05 10.32 -0.75
N VAL A 3 -9.62 9.18 -0.22
CA VAL A 3 -8.36 9.08 0.51
C VAL A 3 -7.57 7.91 -0.07
N MET A 4 -6.30 8.14 -0.36
CA MET A 4 -5.38 7.06 -0.71
C MET A 4 -4.69 6.60 0.56
N VAL A 5 -4.82 5.32 0.87
CA VAL A 5 -4.21 4.71 2.05
C VAL A 5 -3.06 3.84 1.57
N MET A 6 -1.85 4.23 1.90
CA MET A 6 -0.65 3.58 1.40
C MET A 6 -0.03 2.68 2.47
N VAL A 7 0.23 1.43 2.10
CA VAL A 7 0.96 0.50 2.94
C VAL A 7 2.43 0.64 2.59
N LYS A 8 3.23 1.09 3.54
CA LYS A 8 4.65 1.31 3.30
C LYS A 8 5.40 -0.02 3.24
N ALA A 9 6.40 -0.09 2.39
CA ALA A 9 7.21 -1.28 2.25
C ALA A 9 8.14 -1.49 3.45
N THR A 10 8.56 -2.74 3.63
CA THR A 10 9.58 -3.12 4.60
C THR A 10 10.68 -3.89 3.85
N THR A 11 11.79 -4.15 4.54
CA THR A 11 12.85 -4.99 3.96
C THR A 11 12.28 -6.35 3.53
N GLU A 12 11.41 -6.92 4.35
CA GLU A 12 10.81 -8.22 4.06
C GLU A 12 9.90 -8.18 2.82
N SER A 13 9.06 -7.15 2.69
CA SER A 13 8.18 -7.04 1.52
C SER A 13 8.99 -6.82 0.24
N GLU A 14 10.13 -6.14 0.33
CA GLU A 14 11.00 -5.91 -0.82
C GLU A 14 11.71 -7.18 -1.28
N THR A 15 11.90 -8.16 -0.40
CA THR A 15 12.49 -9.45 -0.75
C THR A 15 11.44 -10.46 -1.23
N GLY A 16 10.16 -10.08 -1.26
CA GLY A 16 9.09 -10.94 -1.75
C GLY A 16 8.57 -11.94 -0.74
N VAL A 17 8.85 -11.74 0.55
CA VAL A 17 8.32 -12.61 1.60
C VAL A 17 6.79 -12.50 1.64
N MET A 18 6.13 -13.64 1.55
CA MET A 18 4.66 -13.68 1.56
C MET A 18 4.12 -13.62 2.98
N PRO A 19 2.98 -12.94 3.20
CA PRO A 19 2.32 -12.92 4.50
C PRO A 19 1.83 -14.31 4.90
N SER A 20 1.59 -14.51 6.20
CA SER A 20 1.02 -15.76 6.72
C SER A 20 -0.42 -15.93 6.24
N THR A 21 -0.89 -17.18 6.27
CA THR A 21 -2.30 -17.48 5.95
C THR A 21 -3.25 -16.71 6.86
N GLU A 22 -2.92 -16.60 8.15
CA GLU A 22 -3.73 -15.83 9.12
C GLU A 22 -3.82 -14.37 8.74
N MET A 23 -2.73 -13.79 8.26
CA MET A 23 -2.74 -12.39 7.81
C MET A 23 -3.59 -12.23 6.55
N PHE A 24 -3.52 -13.15 5.60
CA PHE A 24 -4.37 -13.13 4.42
C PHE A 24 -5.84 -13.20 4.80
N GLU A 25 -6.20 -14.07 5.74
CA GLU A 25 -7.58 -14.20 6.20
C GLU A 25 -8.06 -12.95 6.91
N ALA A 26 -7.23 -12.40 7.81
CA ALA A 26 -7.58 -11.17 8.54
C ALA A 26 -7.75 -9.99 7.59
N MET A 27 -6.86 -9.86 6.61
CA MET A 27 -6.93 -8.80 5.63
C MET A 27 -8.15 -8.97 4.72
N GLY A 28 -8.49 -10.21 4.35
CA GLY A 28 -9.69 -10.50 3.58
C GLY A 28 -10.95 -10.05 4.30
N LYS A 29 -11.05 -10.32 5.60
CA LYS A 29 -12.19 -9.88 6.42
C LYS A 29 -12.26 -8.36 6.51
N PHE A 30 -11.12 -7.71 6.66
CA PHE A 30 -11.07 -6.24 6.69
C PHE A 30 -11.54 -5.65 5.36
N ASN A 31 -11.07 -6.22 4.24
CA ASN A 31 -11.51 -5.79 2.91
C ASN A 31 -13.02 -5.98 2.72
N GLU A 32 -13.57 -7.10 3.18
CA GLU A 32 -15.02 -7.33 3.12
C GLU A 32 -15.78 -6.26 3.90
N ALA A 33 -15.30 -5.89 5.08
CA ALA A 33 -15.92 -4.84 5.89
C ALA A 33 -15.90 -3.49 5.15
N LEU A 34 -14.81 -3.17 4.47
CA LEU A 34 -14.70 -1.95 3.66
C LEU A 34 -15.69 -1.95 2.49
N VAL A 35 -15.83 -3.08 1.82
CA VAL A 35 -16.77 -3.23 0.70
C VAL A 35 -18.20 -3.10 1.20
N ASP A 36 -18.54 -3.82 2.27
CA ASP A 36 -19.89 -3.82 2.84
C ASP A 36 -20.30 -2.43 3.32
N ALA A 37 -19.36 -1.65 3.82
CA ALA A 37 -19.63 -0.28 4.28
C ALA A 37 -19.65 0.74 3.11
N GLY A 38 -19.37 0.32 1.89
CA GLY A 38 -19.32 1.20 0.74
C GLY A 38 -18.11 2.14 0.74
N VAL A 39 -17.06 1.78 1.45
CA VAL A 39 -15.86 2.62 1.62
C VAL A 39 -14.82 2.31 0.55
N MET A 40 -14.66 1.05 0.16
CA MET A 40 -13.61 0.67 -0.79
C MET A 40 -13.96 1.05 -2.22
N LEU A 41 -13.10 1.84 -2.86
CA LEU A 41 -13.15 2.13 -4.28
C LEU A 41 -12.18 1.26 -5.07
N ALA A 42 -10.99 1.02 -4.51
CA ALA A 42 -9.97 0.18 -5.12
C ALA A 42 -8.98 -0.27 -4.06
N GLY A 43 -8.27 -1.36 -4.32
CA GLY A 43 -7.20 -1.86 -3.47
C GLY A 43 -6.29 -2.75 -4.29
N GLU A 44 -4.98 -2.53 -4.20
CA GLU A 44 -3.98 -3.27 -4.98
C GLU A 44 -2.71 -3.50 -4.16
N GLY A 45 -2.15 -4.70 -4.29
CA GLY A 45 -0.79 -4.97 -3.87
C GLY A 45 0.16 -4.62 -5.00
N LEU A 46 1.35 -4.20 -4.66
CA LEU A 46 2.37 -3.82 -5.64
C LEU A 46 3.56 -4.76 -5.57
N HIS A 47 4.25 -4.90 -6.70
CA HIS A 47 5.49 -5.67 -6.74
C HIS A 47 6.60 -4.95 -5.99
N PRO A 48 7.61 -5.70 -5.49
CA PRO A 48 8.82 -5.07 -4.93
C PRO A 48 9.50 -4.14 -5.92
N SER A 49 10.27 -3.17 -5.41
CA SER A 49 10.89 -2.14 -6.24
C SER A 49 11.91 -2.70 -7.24
N ALA A 50 12.39 -3.94 -7.05
CA ALA A 50 13.24 -4.60 -8.05
C ALA A 50 12.58 -4.68 -9.43
N ARG A 51 11.25 -4.64 -9.48
CA ARG A 51 10.47 -4.66 -10.73
C ARG A 51 9.93 -3.27 -11.09
N GLY A 52 10.38 -2.24 -10.38
CA GLY A 52 9.95 -0.87 -10.60
C GLY A 52 11.03 -0.01 -11.21
N VAL A 53 10.62 1.18 -11.60
CA VAL A 53 11.54 2.18 -12.14
C VAL A 53 11.18 3.55 -11.58
N ARG A 54 12.16 4.44 -11.56
CA ARG A 54 11.97 5.86 -11.30
C ARG A 54 12.34 6.62 -12.56
N VAL A 55 11.61 7.68 -12.83
CA VAL A 55 11.95 8.60 -13.92
C VAL A 55 12.32 9.93 -13.30
N ALA A 56 13.58 10.31 -13.42
CA ALA A 56 14.07 11.59 -12.93
C ALA A 56 13.88 12.65 -14.02
N PHE A 57 13.27 13.76 -13.64
CA PHE A 57 13.02 14.88 -14.53
C PHE A 57 14.11 15.91 -14.30
N ASP A 58 14.92 16.16 -15.32
CA ASP A 58 16.06 17.06 -15.25
C ASP A 58 15.99 18.06 -16.41
N GLY A 59 15.27 19.17 -16.18
CA GLY A 59 14.94 20.11 -17.24
C GLY A 59 14.21 19.41 -18.38
N PRO A 60 14.67 19.51 -19.63
CA PRO A 60 14.05 18.78 -20.75
C PRO A 60 14.41 17.30 -20.75
N GLY A 61 15.41 16.89 -19.95
CA GLY A 61 15.89 15.52 -19.91
C GLY A 61 15.02 14.62 -19.04
N ARG A 62 15.08 13.33 -19.34
CA ARG A 62 14.42 12.29 -18.57
C ARG A 62 15.40 11.16 -18.39
N ARG A 63 15.53 10.67 -17.14
CA ARG A 63 16.45 9.58 -16.84
C ARG A 63 15.67 8.46 -16.16
N VAL A 64 15.80 7.24 -16.70
CA VAL A 64 15.14 6.06 -16.14
C VAL A 64 16.12 5.37 -15.20
N ILE A 65 15.67 5.10 -13.98
CA ILE A 65 16.48 4.44 -12.95
C ILE A 65 15.76 3.17 -12.54
N ASP A 66 16.38 2.02 -12.83
CA ASP A 66 15.79 0.73 -12.47
C ASP A 66 15.96 0.45 -10.97
N GLY A 67 14.93 -0.18 -10.36
CA GLY A 67 15.05 -0.68 -9.00
C GLY A 67 15.97 -1.88 -8.91
N PRO A 68 16.19 -2.42 -7.71
CA PRO A 68 15.52 -2.06 -6.46
C PRO A 68 16.04 -0.75 -5.84
N PHE A 69 15.24 -0.23 -4.90
CA PHE A 69 15.58 0.99 -4.16
C PHE A 69 15.70 0.67 -2.68
N ALA A 70 16.74 1.21 -2.03
CA ALA A 70 17.09 0.84 -0.66
C ALA A 70 16.19 1.47 0.42
N GLU A 71 15.66 2.66 0.14
CA GLU A 71 14.90 3.44 1.14
C GLU A 71 13.46 2.94 1.23
N THR A 72 13.24 1.87 2.01
CA THR A 72 11.92 1.24 2.14
C THR A 72 10.84 2.20 2.63
N ARG A 73 11.22 3.20 3.43
CA ARG A 73 10.27 4.22 3.93
C ARG A 73 9.63 5.04 2.83
N GLU A 74 10.28 5.12 1.67
CA GLU A 74 9.80 5.84 0.50
C GLU A 74 9.02 4.97 -0.45
N LEU A 75 8.94 3.66 -0.18
CA LEU A 75 8.31 2.69 -1.06
C LEU A 75 6.93 2.30 -0.58
N VAL A 76 6.05 1.98 -1.51
CA VAL A 76 4.68 1.58 -1.24
C VAL A 76 4.51 0.12 -1.64
N ALA A 77 4.10 -0.72 -0.69
CA ALA A 77 3.86 -2.14 -0.94
C ALA A 77 2.45 -2.41 -1.45
N GLY A 78 1.53 -1.50 -1.19
CA GLY A 78 0.15 -1.61 -1.63
C GLY A 78 -0.63 -0.37 -1.25
N PHE A 79 -1.85 -0.28 -1.75
CA PHE A 79 -2.68 0.88 -1.44
C PHE A 79 -4.16 0.53 -1.55
N TRP A 80 -4.98 1.37 -0.91
CA TRP A 80 -6.43 1.43 -1.12
C TRP A 80 -6.82 2.82 -1.54
N LEU A 81 -7.91 2.92 -2.28
CA LEU A 81 -8.66 4.18 -2.44
C LEU A 81 -9.97 4.00 -1.69
N TRP A 82 -10.25 4.89 -0.75
CA TRP A 82 -11.46 4.87 0.05
C TRP A 82 -12.30 6.11 -0.20
N GLN A 83 -13.61 5.91 -0.21
CA GLN A 83 -14.57 7.01 -0.18
C GLN A 83 -15.09 7.13 1.24
N VAL A 84 -14.75 8.22 1.92
CA VAL A 84 -15.11 8.46 3.32
C VAL A 84 -15.67 9.87 3.46
N ARG A 85 -16.31 10.14 4.59
CA ARG A 85 -16.92 11.44 4.86
C ARG A 85 -15.90 12.46 5.35
N SER A 86 -14.83 11.99 6.01
CA SER A 86 -13.84 12.86 6.62
C SER A 86 -12.53 12.11 6.80
N MET A 87 -11.45 12.84 7.08
CA MET A 87 -10.18 12.22 7.45
C MET A 87 -10.30 11.43 8.75
N ASP A 88 -11.13 11.90 9.69
CA ASP A 88 -11.35 11.19 10.95
C ASP A 88 -11.95 9.79 10.70
N GLU A 89 -12.88 9.67 9.76
CA GLU A 89 -13.44 8.38 9.37
C GLU A 89 -12.35 7.48 8.76
N ALA A 90 -11.52 8.05 7.90
CA ALA A 90 -10.41 7.30 7.30
C ALA A 90 -9.45 6.77 8.36
N ILE A 91 -9.13 7.59 9.36
CA ILE A 91 -8.25 7.20 10.45
C ILE A 91 -8.86 6.06 11.26
N GLU A 92 -10.16 6.14 11.56
CA GLU A 92 -10.85 5.08 12.31
C GLU A 92 -10.85 3.75 11.54
N TRP A 93 -11.08 3.79 10.23
CA TRP A 93 -10.97 2.60 9.40
C TRP A 93 -9.54 2.04 9.40
N ALA A 94 -8.54 2.92 9.27
CA ALA A 94 -7.13 2.52 9.24
C ALA A 94 -6.73 1.83 10.55
N LYS A 95 -7.24 2.28 11.69
CA LYS A 95 -6.97 1.65 12.99
C LYS A 95 -7.50 0.22 13.08
N ARG A 96 -8.52 -0.11 12.31
CA ARG A 96 -9.11 -1.46 12.28
C ARG A 96 -8.36 -2.42 11.36
N CYS A 97 -7.46 -1.89 10.54
CA CYS A 97 -6.68 -2.72 9.62
C CYS A 97 -5.73 -3.63 10.39
N PRO A 98 -5.67 -4.93 10.06
CA PRO A 98 -4.61 -5.79 10.58
C PRO A 98 -3.26 -5.20 10.19
N ASN A 99 -2.25 -5.28 11.07
CA ASN A 99 -0.94 -4.76 10.75
C ASN A 99 -0.32 -5.62 9.62
N PRO A 100 -0.25 -5.11 8.38
CA PRO A 100 0.21 -5.89 7.24
C PRO A 100 1.72 -6.10 7.23
N MET A 101 2.45 -5.29 7.99
CA MET A 101 3.91 -5.30 8.02
C MET A 101 4.38 -5.28 9.47
N PRO A 102 4.19 -6.41 10.22
CA PRO A 102 4.64 -6.47 11.62
C PRO A 102 6.13 -6.21 11.75
N GLY A 103 6.49 -5.39 12.76
CA GLY A 103 7.89 -5.06 13.00
C GLY A 103 8.24 -3.59 12.96
#